data_82192373a47ae22e5d99f302d6131c1f
#
_entry.id   82192373a47ae22e5d99f302d6131c1f
#
_cell.length_a   1.000
_cell.length_b   1.000
_cell.length_c   1.000
_cell.angle_alpha   90.00
_cell.angle_beta   90.00
_cell.angle_gamma   90.00
#
_symmetry.space_group_name_H-M   'P 1'
#
loop_
_entity.id
_entity.type
_entity.pdbx_description
1 polymer ?
#
loop_
_entity_poly.entity_id
_entity_poly.type
_entity_poly.pdbx_seq_one_letter_code
_entity_poly.pdbx_strand_id
1 'polypeptide(L)'
;RSEVAPFVEAIPGPTTRRFAQLAHERNCFLVIGMPEVDPATNFYYNSAVLIGPEGIVGTHRKTHPYISEPKWAVSGDLGHEVFETEIGRIALLICMDIHFVETARLAALKGADVICHVSNWLAERTPAPYWINRAFENGCYLIEANRWGLERGVQFSGGSCIISPDADILAVVDGGDGIAYAEIDPARARARTVWGEPILKQRRPDLYMELMTNTFAWNPGDFFRLYGHRPLPEGRKAKVAVAEMEPVDDPAANLRTIAEIAKEIALEGAELIVFPELALTGLSRPAETAVATDAPPLVHLQRIAADLGIYLVAGFAERDGDACYNSAVLAGPEGIVGT
;
A
#
# COMPACT_ATOMS: atom_id res chain seq x y z
N ARG A 1 -19.98 -4.79 24.29
CA ARG A 1 -19.07 -5.13 25.40
C ARG A 1 -19.55 -6.36 26.18
N SER A 2 -20.84 -6.47 26.47
CA SER A 2 -21.39 -7.58 27.25
C SER A 2 -21.19 -8.97 26.63
N GLU A 3 -21.23 -9.09 25.30
CA GLU A 3 -21.07 -10.38 24.61
C GLU A 3 -19.61 -10.86 24.58
N VAL A 4 -18.64 -9.95 24.60
CA VAL A 4 -17.22 -10.28 24.55
C VAL A 4 -16.62 -10.44 25.96
N ALA A 5 -17.20 -9.78 26.95
CA ALA A 5 -16.70 -9.79 28.33
C ALA A 5 -16.41 -11.18 28.94
N PRO A 6 -17.15 -12.26 28.62
CA PRO A 6 -16.84 -13.60 29.14
C PRO A 6 -15.56 -14.21 28.55
N PHE A 7 -15.03 -13.66 27.45
CA PHE A 7 -13.93 -14.23 26.68
C PHE A 7 -12.64 -13.40 26.75
N VAL A 8 -12.69 -12.21 27.38
CA VAL A 8 -11.49 -11.37 27.49
C VAL A 8 -10.57 -11.90 28.58
N GLU A 9 -9.29 -11.91 28.29
CA GLU A 9 -8.25 -12.32 29.23
C GLU A 9 -7.12 -11.28 29.28
N ALA A 10 -6.46 -11.18 30.41
CA ALA A 10 -5.18 -10.47 30.48
C ALA A 10 -4.10 -11.23 29.70
N ILE A 11 -3.10 -10.52 29.22
CA ILE A 11 -1.90 -11.12 28.64
C ILE A 11 -0.72 -10.86 29.58
N PRO A 12 -0.11 -11.93 30.18
CA PRO A 12 -0.42 -13.37 30.04
C PRO A 12 -1.69 -13.80 30.78
N GLY A 13 -2.49 -14.67 30.15
CA GLY A 13 -3.72 -15.25 30.66
C GLY A 13 -3.80 -16.78 30.46
N PRO A 14 -4.92 -17.43 30.81
CA PRO A 14 -5.10 -18.87 30.63
C PRO A 14 -4.83 -19.33 29.18
N THR A 15 -5.39 -18.64 28.21
CA THR A 15 -5.20 -18.97 26.78
C THR A 15 -3.75 -18.86 26.37
N THR A 16 -3.08 -17.73 26.63
CA THR A 16 -1.68 -17.54 26.23
C THR A 16 -0.74 -18.50 26.94
N ARG A 17 -1.00 -18.87 28.22
CA ARG A 17 -0.23 -19.91 28.92
C ARG A 17 -0.37 -21.30 28.27
N ARG A 18 -1.59 -21.65 27.83
CA ARG A 18 -1.81 -22.92 27.13
C ARG A 18 -1.07 -22.98 25.80
N PHE A 19 -1.09 -21.89 25.04
CA PHE A 19 -0.34 -21.81 23.78
C PHE A 19 1.17 -21.74 24.00
N ALA A 20 1.64 -21.12 25.09
CA ALA A 20 3.06 -21.12 25.44
C ALA A 20 3.57 -22.53 25.78
N GLN A 21 2.77 -23.31 26.49
CA GLN A 21 3.09 -24.71 26.72
C GLN A 21 3.19 -25.50 25.39
N LEU A 22 2.24 -25.30 24.48
CA LEU A 22 2.25 -25.95 23.18
C LEU A 22 3.46 -25.54 22.33
N ALA A 23 3.79 -24.25 22.31
CA ALA A 23 4.96 -23.73 21.61
C ALA A 23 6.26 -24.32 22.13
N HIS A 24 6.37 -24.45 23.45
CA HIS A 24 7.50 -25.13 24.11
C HIS A 24 7.58 -26.61 23.74
N GLU A 25 6.48 -27.36 23.88
CA GLU A 25 6.41 -28.80 23.59
C GLU A 25 6.74 -29.11 22.11
N ARG A 26 6.40 -28.20 21.20
CA ARG A 26 6.59 -28.38 19.73
C ARG A 26 7.80 -27.65 19.18
N ASN A 27 8.50 -26.90 20.02
CA ASN A 27 9.61 -26.04 19.62
C ASN A 27 9.24 -25.17 18.39
N CYS A 28 8.16 -24.40 18.50
CA CYS A 28 7.64 -23.61 17.40
C CYS A 28 7.15 -22.21 17.85
N PHE A 29 6.97 -21.33 16.86
CA PHE A 29 6.33 -20.04 17.07
C PHE A 29 4.85 -20.10 16.68
N LEU A 30 4.01 -19.45 17.44
CA LEU A 30 2.58 -19.35 17.24
C LEU A 30 2.14 -17.89 17.26
N VAL A 31 1.25 -17.52 16.35
CA VAL A 31 0.56 -16.23 16.38
C VAL A 31 -0.93 -16.48 16.56
N ILE A 32 -1.51 -15.89 17.60
CA ILE A 32 -2.93 -16.04 17.92
C ILE A 32 -3.60 -14.69 18.07
N GLY A 33 -4.83 -14.56 17.54
CA GLY A 33 -5.72 -13.42 17.79
C GLY A 33 -6.66 -13.69 18.97
N MET A 34 -6.83 -12.72 19.88
CA MET A 34 -7.68 -12.87 21.04
C MET A 34 -8.21 -11.53 21.58
N PRO A 35 -9.38 -11.52 22.24
CA PRO A 35 -9.83 -10.36 23.00
C PRO A 35 -9.02 -10.23 24.30
N GLU A 36 -8.38 -9.08 24.50
CA GLU A 36 -7.56 -8.75 25.66
C GLU A 36 -8.30 -7.82 26.62
N VAL A 37 -8.08 -7.97 27.91
CA VAL A 37 -8.35 -6.94 28.92
C VAL A 37 -7.04 -6.47 29.53
N ASP A 38 -6.80 -5.18 29.53
CA ASP A 38 -5.70 -4.57 30.27
C ASP A 38 -6.10 -4.44 31.76
N PRO A 39 -5.41 -5.12 32.69
CA PRO A 39 -5.77 -5.08 34.10
C PRO A 39 -5.63 -3.70 34.75
N ALA A 40 -4.76 -2.83 34.19
CA ALA A 40 -4.51 -1.51 34.75
C ALA A 40 -5.62 -0.51 34.42
N THR A 41 -6.16 -0.59 33.19
CA THR A 41 -7.16 0.37 32.68
C THR A 41 -8.56 -0.21 32.59
N ASN A 42 -8.68 -1.53 32.65
CA ASN A 42 -9.90 -2.29 32.36
C ASN A 42 -10.45 -2.02 30.94
N PHE A 43 -9.60 -1.57 30.01
CA PHE A 43 -9.94 -1.46 28.59
C PHE A 43 -9.80 -2.82 27.92
N TYR A 44 -10.65 -3.04 26.91
CA TYR A 44 -10.58 -4.22 26.06
C TYR A 44 -9.92 -3.88 24.73
N TYR A 45 -9.10 -4.79 24.25
CA TYR A 45 -8.40 -4.69 22.96
C TYR A 45 -8.63 -5.93 22.11
N ASN A 46 -8.56 -5.76 20.81
CA ASN A 46 -8.39 -6.87 19.88
C ASN A 46 -6.87 -7.05 19.69
N SER A 47 -6.33 -8.18 20.15
CA SER A 47 -4.89 -8.37 20.26
C SER A 47 -4.41 -9.59 19.51
N ALA A 48 -3.21 -9.51 18.93
CA ALA A 48 -2.44 -10.63 18.39
C ALA A 48 -1.20 -10.85 19.27
N VAL A 49 -0.92 -12.11 19.60
CA VAL A 49 0.19 -12.49 20.48
C VAL A 49 1.12 -13.41 19.72
N LEU A 50 2.40 -13.06 19.67
CA LEU A 50 3.48 -13.93 19.21
C LEU A 50 4.03 -14.70 20.41
N ILE A 51 4.00 -16.01 20.32
CA ILE A 51 4.43 -16.94 21.37
C ILE A 51 5.50 -17.86 20.77
N GLY A 52 6.62 -17.96 21.44
CA GLY A 52 7.72 -18.86 21.07
C GLY A 52 7.96 -19.95 22.11
N PRO A 53 8.98 -20.79 21.89
CA PRO A 53 9.33 -21.87 22.83
C PRO A 53 9.60 -21.41 24.25
N GLU A 54 10.11 -20.20 24.43
CA GLU A 54 10.43 -19.60 25.73
C GLU A 54 9.26 -18.82 26.35
N GLY A 55 8.11 -18.73 25.67
CA GLY A 55 6.92 -18.02 26.13
C GLY A 55 6.47 -16.90 25.20
N ILE A 56 5.80 -15.88 25.78
CA ILE A 56 5.31 -14.73 25.00
C ILE A 56 6.50 -13.89 24.55
N VAL A 57 6.61 -13.71 23.24
CA VAL A 57 7.63 -12.86 22.60
C VAL A 57 7.15 -11.42 22.50
N GLY A 58 5.88 -11.23 22.11
CA GLY A 58 5.30 -9.91 21.99
C GLY A 58 3.80 -9.89 21.71
N THR A 59 3.23 -8.71 21.82
CA THR A 59 1.80 -8.47 21.61
C THR A 59 1.59 -7.23 20.77
N HIS A 60 0.63 -7.29 19.86
CA HIS A 60 0.12 -6.16 19.10
C HIS A 60 -1.36 -5.96 19.44
N ARG A 61 -1.77 -4.74 19.77
CA ARG A 61 -3.16 -4.31 19.92
C ARG A 61 -3.61 -3.64 18.65
N LYS A 62 -4.70 -4.12 18.05
CA LYS A 62 -5.25 -3.60 16.79
C LYS A 62 -5.42 -2.09 16.86
N THR A 63 -4.73 -1.35 15.99
CA THR A 63 -4.74 0.11 15.99
C THR A 63 -5.94 0.70 15.28
N HIS A 64 -6.53 -0.06 14.32
CA HIS A 64 -7.67 0.37 13.50
C HIS A 64 -8.90 -0.52 13.70
N PRO A 65 -9.70 -0.30 14.76
CA PRO A 65 -10.93 -1.03 14.98
C PRO A 65 -11.90 -0.90 13.81
N TYR A 66 -12.49 -2.02 13.37
CA TYR A 66 -13.44 -2.05 12.25
C TYR A 66 -14.86 -1.81 12.75
N ILE A 67 -15.66 -1.08 12.02
CA ILE A 67 -17.08 -0.67 12.18
C ILE A 67 -17.75 -1.00 13.53
N SER A 68 -17.80 -2.27 13.95
CA SER A 68 -18.48 -2.72 15.17
C SER A 68 -17.55 -2.92 16.37
N GLU A 69 -16.25 -2.97 16.15
CA GLU A 69 -15.26 -3.22 17.23
C GLU A 69 -15.22 -2.11 18.28
N PRO A 70 -15.41 -0.81 17.94
CA PRO A 70 -15.48 0.24 18.98
C PRO A 70 -16.59 0.05 20.01
N LYS A 71 -17.55 -0.85 19.76
CA LYS A 71 -18.57 -1.22 20.75
C LYS A 71 -18.00 -2.05 21.91
N TRP A 72 -16.85 -2.69 21.72
CA TRP A 72 -16.26 -3.55 22.74
C TRP A 72 -14.76 -3.33 22.97
N ALA A 73 -13.99 -2.93 21.97
CA ALA A 73 -12.55 -2.70 22.06
C ALA A 73 -12.21 -1.24 21.74
N VAL A 74 -11.15 -0.74 22.36
CA VAL A 74 -10.54 0.55 22.02
C VAL A 74 -9.40 0.34 21.04
N SER A 75 -8.95 1.42 20.40
CA SER A 75 -7.77 1.40 19.51
C SER A 75 -6.52 1.04 20.29
N GLY A 76 -5.65 0.24 19.67
CA GLY A 76 -4.38 -0.18 20.24
C GLY A 76 -3.41 0.98 20.46
N ASP A 77 -2.62 0.88 21.50
CA ASP A 77 -1.72 1.91 22.05
C ASP A 77 -0.24 1.46 22.15
N LEU A 78 0.08 0.22 21.70
CA LEU A 78 1.44 -0.32 21.74
C LEU A 78 2.29 0.07 20.52
N GLY A 79 1.69 0.71 19.52
CA GLY A 79 2.34 0.98 18.23
C GLY A 79 2.51 -0.28 17.38
N HIS A 80 3.44 -0.20 16.41
CA HIS A 80 3.77 -1.31 15.51
C HIS A 80 5.19 -1.77 15.82
N GLU A 81 5.32 -2.74 16.72
CA GLU A 81 6.61 -3.28 17.13
C GLU A 81 7.04 -4.46 16.23
N VAL A 82 8.35 -4.69 16.19
CA VAL A 82 8.99 -5.81 15.50
C VAL A 82 9.74 -6.64 16.53
N PHE A 83 9.47 -7.93 16.51
CA PHE A 83 9.98 -8.88 17.49
C PHE A 83 11.07 -9.73 16.88
N GLU A 84 12.25 -9.76 17.50
CA GLU A 84 13.35 -10.59 17.06
C GLU A 84 13.12 -12.04 17.48
N THR A 85 13.27 -12.96 16.53
CA THR A 85 13.17 -14.40 16.76
C THR A 85 14.26 -15.12 15.95
N GLU A 86 14.49 -16.39 16.27
CA GLU A 86 15.44 -17.22 15.51
C GLU A 86 15.00 -17.50 14.07
N ILE A 87 13.70 -17.37 13.78
CA ILE A 87 13.13 -17.56 12.43
C ILE A 87 12.95 -16.22 11.67
N GLY A 88 13.49 -15.12 12.18
CA GLY A 88 13.42 -13.79 11.56
C GLY A 88 12.78 -12.74 12.46
N ARG A 89 12.70 -11.52 11.98
CA ARG A 89 12.07 -10.38 12.64
C ARG A 89 10.61 -10.30 12.24
N ILE A 90 9.71 -10.47 13.20
CA ILE A 90 8.28 -10.64 12.99
C ILE A 90 7.52 -9.40 13.45
N ALA A 91 6.66 -8.88 12.61
CA ALA A 91 5.63 -7.90 12.98
C ALA A 91 4.24 -8.53 12.97
N LEU A 92 3.33 -7.99 13.79
CA LEU A 92 1.95 -8.45 13.88
C LEU A 92 1.00 -7.36 13.40
N LEU A 93 0.01 -7.72 12.60
CA LEU A 93 -1.11 -6.86 12.19
C LEU A 93 -2.43 -7.61 12.33
N ILE A 94 -3.52 -6.88 12.52
CA ILE A 94 -4.85 -7.46 12.69
C ILE A 94 -5.83 -6.83 11.71
N CYS A 95 -6.35 -7.64 10.77
CA CYS A 95 -7.48 -7.31 9.89
C CYS A 95 -7.37 -5.89 9.29
N MET A 96 -8.19 -4.94 9.75
CA MET A 96 -8.27 -3.57 9.24
C MET A 96 -6.93 -2.81 9.26
N ASP A 97 -5.97 -3.18 10.11
CA ASP A 97 -4.66 -2.52 10.14
C ASP A 97 -4.00 -2.52 8.76
N ILE A 98 -4.11 -3.60 8.00
CA ILE A 98 -3.40 -3.74 6.72
C ILE A 98 -3.96 -2.86 5.59
N HIS A 99 -5.15 -2.28 5.77
CA HIS A 99 -5.69 -1.30 4.80
C HIS A 99 -4.84 -0.04 4.73
N PHE A 100 -4.22 0.33 5.85
CA PHE A 100 -3.40 1.52 5.97
C PHE A 100 -1.95 1.20 5.60
N VAL A 101 -1.42 1.88 4.58
CA VAL A 101 -0.05 1.63 4.09
C VAL A 101 0.98 1.87 5.19
N GLU A 102 0.69 2.78 6.09
CA GLU A 102 1.56 3.21 7.18
C GLU A 102 1.89 2.08 8.14
N THR A 103 0.93 1.19 8.44
CA THR A 103 1.11 0.13 9.44
C THR A 103 2.18 -0.88 9.02
N ALA A 104 2.04 -1.44 7.81
CA ALA A 104 3.04 -2.35 7.25
C ALA A 104 4.36 -1.63 6.95
N ARG A 105 4.29 -0.36 6.52
CA ARG A 105 5.47 0.46 6.28
C ARG A 105 6.26 0.72 7.55
N LEU A 106 5.62 0.99 8.68
CA LEU A 106 6.28 1.16 9.96
C LEU A 106 6.98 -0.14 10.40
N ALA A 107 6.33 -1.29 10.24
CA ALA A 107 6.93 -2.59 10.51
C ALA A 107 8.20 -2.81 9.65
N ALA A 108 8.14 -2.54 8.35
CA ALA A 108 9.27 -2.68 7.44
C ALA A 108 10.42 -1.71 7.78
N LEU A 109 10.11 -0.47 8.13
CA LEU A 109 11.12 0.52 8.54
C LEU A 109 11.81 0.15 9.86
N LYS A 110 11.13 -0.56 10.75
CA LYS A 110 11.70 -1.16 11.95
C LYS A 110 12.43 -2.48 11.65
N GLY A 111 12.43 -2.91 10.41
CA GLY A 111 13.20 -4.04 9.92
C GLY A 111 12.49 -5.39 9.97
N ALA A 112 11.18 -5.44 9.91
CA ALA A 112 10.46 -6.70 9.80
C ALA A 112 10.87 -7.47 8.54
N ASP A 113 11.07 -8.77 8.70
CA ASP A 113 11.27 -9.72 7.62
C ASP A 113 9.94 -10.38 7.22
N VAL A 114 9.07 -10.55 8.23
CA VAL A 114 7.78 -11.23 8.12
C VAL A 114 6.72 -10.39 8.81
N ILE A 115 5.60 -10.20 8.13
CA ILE A 115 4.38 -9.63 8.71
C ILE A 115 3.39 -10.78 8.88
N CYS A 116 3.06 -11.13 10.11
CA CYS A 116 1.97 -12.06 10.43
C CYS A 116 0.67 -11.26 10.59
N HIS A 117 -0.28 -11.54 9.74
CA HIS A 117 -1.57 -10.88 9.70
C HIS A 117 -2.68 -11.87 10.03
N VAL A 118 -3.43 -11.59 11.11
CA VAL A 118 -4.56 -12.42 11.53
C VAL A 118 -5.86 -11.66 11.29
N SER A 119 -6.84 -12.30 10.64
CA SER A 119 -8.03 -11.57 10.25
C SER A 119 -9.34 -12.36 10.28
N ASN A 120 -10.43 -11.60 10.34
CA ASN A 120 -11.79 -12.02 10.05
C ASN A 120 -12.28 -11.20 8.84
N TRP A 121 -11.70 -11.44 7.66
CA TRP A 121 -11.97 -10.67 6.46
C TRP A 121 -13.34 -11.01 5.88
N LEU A 122 -14.12 -9.97 5.62
CA LEU A 122 -15.47 -10.14 5.09
C LEU A 122 -15.44 -10.46 3.60
N ALA A 123 -16.62 -10.72 3.01
CA ALA A 123 -16.88 -11.18 1.65
C ALA A 123 -16.20 -10.35 0.53
N GLU A 124 -14.88 -10.25 0.57
CA GLU A 124 -14.04 -9.64 -0.45
C GLU A 124 -13.21 -10.70 -1.15
N ARG A 125 -12.65 -10.31 -2.30
CA ARG A 125 -11.71 -11.17 -3.02
C ARG A 125 -10.49 -11.47 -2.17
N THR A 126 -10.14 -12.76 -2.02
CA THR A 126 -8.94 -13.24 -1.34
C THR A 126 -8.15 -14.22 -2.22
N PRO A 127 -6.82 -14.25 -2.16
CA PRO A 127 -5.96 -13.30 -1.44
C PRO A 127 -6.24 -11.86 -1.82
N ALA A 128 -6.35 -10.98 -0.82
CA ALA A 128 -6.72 -9.59 -1.05
C ALA A 128 -5.58 -8.80 -1.71
N PRO A 129 -5.88 -7.86 -2.64
CA PRO A 129 -4.85 -7.00 -3.24
C PRO A 129 -4.01 -6.25 -2.20
N TYR A 130 -4.61 -5.87 -1.07
CA TYR A 130 -3.89 -5.25 0.05
C TYR A 130 -2.76 -6.14 0.56
N TRP A 131 -3.02 -7.44 0.76
CA TRP A 131 -2.03 -8.38 1.29
C TRP A 131 -0.83 -8.49 0.36
N ILE A 132 -1.09 -8.65 -0.94
CA ILE A 132 -0.06 -8.78 -1.98
C ILE A 132 0.79 -7.50 -2.04
N ASN A 133 0.12 -6.33 -2.09
CA ASN A 133 0.81 -5.05 -2.16
C ASN A 133 1.65 -4.79 -0.91
N ARG A 134 1.16 -5.12 0.30
CA ARG A 134 1.93 -4.91 1.53
C ARG A 134 3.19 -5.76 1.58
N ALA A 135 3.15 -6.99 1.09
CA ALA A 135 4.35 -7.82 0.95
C ALA A 135 5.34 -7.16 -0.02
N PHE A 136 4.88 -6.80 -1.21
CA PHE A 136 5.71 -6.27 -2.29
C PHE A 136 6.35 -4.93 -1.96
N GLU A 137 5.56 -3.92 -1.63
CA GLU A 137 6.05 -2.55 -1.41
C GLU A 137 6.95 -2.39 -0.19
N ASN A 138 6.86 -3.33 0.76
CA ASN A 138 7.67 -3.35 1.98
C ASN A 138 8.82 -4.34 1.93
N GLY A 139 8.84 -5.23 0.94
CA GLY A 139 9.86 -6.26 0.80
C GLY A 139 9.85 -7.29 1.93
N CYS A 140 8.69 -7.55 2.51
CA CYS A 140 8.49 -8.50 3.60
C CYS A 140 7.71 -9.71 3.11
N TYR A 141 7.92 -10.87 3.74
CA TYR A 141 6.92 -11.95 3.65
C TYR A 141 5.65 -11.52 4.36
N LEU A 142 4.51 -11.96 3.84
CA LEU A 142 3.22 -11.81 4.54
C LEU A 142 2.62 -13.19 4.75
N ILE A 143 2.29 -13.51 6.01
CA ILE A 143 1.59 -14.73 6.40
C ILE A 143 0.19 -14.31 6.86
N GLU A 144 -0.79 -14.62 6.04
CA GLU A 144 -2.20 -14.32 6.30
C GLU A 144 -2.91 -15.52 6.88
N ALA A 145 -3.48 -15.38 8.06
CA ALA A 145 -4.39 -16.36 8.66
C ALA A 145 -5.79 -15.76 8.77
N ASN A 146 -6.62 -16.07 7.80
CA ASN A 146 -7.97 -15.53 7.69
C ASN A 146 -9.04 -16.57 8.04
N ARG A 147 -10.10 -16.08 8.63
CA ARG A 147 -11.30 -16.86 8.92
C ARG A 147 -12.13 -17.08 7.64
N TRP A 148 -12.81 -18.23 7.55
CA TRP A 148 -13.81 -18.53 6.53
C TRP A 148 -15.16 -18.90 7.13
N GLY A 149 -16.20 -18.95 6.28
CA GLY A 149 -17.51 -19.47 6.63
C GLY A 149 -18.54 -18.39 7.00
N LEU A 150 -19.74 -18.84 7.28
CA LEU A 150 -20.88 -17.97 7.60
C LEU A 150 -21.12 -17.97 9.12
N GLU A 151 -21.13 -16.78 9.73
CA GLU A 151 -21.52 -16.61 11.12
C GLU A 151 -22.43 -15.39 11.29
N ARG A 152 -23.56 -15.57 11.97
CA ARG A 152 -24.56 -14.51 12.26
C ARG A 152 -24.97 -13.71 11.02
N GLY A 153 -25.07 -14.39 9.85
CA GLY A 153 -25.41 -13.75 8.58
C GLY A 153 -24.25 -13.02 7.89
N VAL A 154 -23.04 -13.06 8.44
CA VAL A 154 -21.84 -12.49 7.85
C VAL A 154 -20.99 -13.58 7.22
N GLN A 155 -20.68 -13.44 5.94
CA GLN A 155 -19.80 -14.34 5.20
C GLN A 155 -18.35 -13.87 5.35
N PHE A 156 -17.48 -14.76 5.85
CA PHE A 156 -16.03 -14.57 5.89
C PHE A 156 -15.37 -15.27 4.71
N SER A 157 -14.39 -14.62 4.09
CA SER A 157 -13.90 -15.00 2.76
C SER A 157 -12.89 -16.14 2.74
N GLY A 158 -12.19 -16.40 3.83
CA GLY A 158 -11.07 -17.37 3.80
C GLY A 158 -9.89 -16.89 2.95
N GLY A 159 -9.25 -17.80 2.23
CA GLY A 159 -8.11 -17.48 1.37
C GLY A 159 -6.83 -17.18 2.13
N SER A 160 -6.64 -17.80 3.31
CA SER A 160 -5.36 -17.74 4.05
C SER A 160 -4.20 -18.08 3.14
N CYS A 161 -3.12 -17.32 3.20
CA CYS A 161 -2.03 -17.47 2.24
C CYS A 161 -0.66 -17.05 2.80
N ILE A 162 0.38 -17.44 2.09
CA ILE A 162 1.76 -17.01 2.33
C ILE A 162 2.25 -16.31 1.06
N ILE A 163 2.74 -15.08 1.19
CA ILE A 163 3.14 -14.22 0.09
C ILE A 163 4.60 -13.84 0.26
N SER A 164 5.36 -13.93 -0.85
CA SER A 164 6.77 -13.54 -0.89
C SER A 164 6.98 -12.03 -0.95
N PRO A 165 8.20 -11.54 -0.66
CA PRO A 165 8.55 -10.12 -0.86
C PRO A 165 8.40 -9.65 -2.31
N ASP A 166 8.36 -10.56 -3.29
CA ASP A 166 8.20 -10.26 -4.72
C ASP A 166 6.74 -10.37 -5.20
N ALA A 167 5.79 -10.43 -4.27
CA ALA A 167 4.35 -10.58 -4.51
C ALA A 167 3.88 -11.96 -5.01
N ASP A 168 4.74 -12.97 -5.00
CA ASP A 168 4.32 -14.32 -5.35
C ASP A 168 3.48 -14.94 -4.24
N ILE A 169 2.35 -15.51 -4.59
CA ILE A 169 1.56 -16.32 -3.67
C ILE A 169 2.20 -17.71 -3.60
N LEU A 170 2.94 -17.97 -2.51
CA LEU A 170 3.67 -19.23 -2.32
C LEU A 170 2.74 -20.38 -1.96
N ALA A 171 1.69 -20.10 -1.20
CA ALA A 171 0.68 -21.07 -0.82
C ALA A 171 -0.64 -20.37 -0.48
N VAL A 172 -1.76 -21.05 -0.70
CA VAL A 172 -3.11 -20.54 -0.39
C VAL A 172 -4.01 -21.69 0.07
N VAL A 173 -4.95 -21.40 0.95
CA VAL A 173 -6.06 -22.31 1.29
C VAL A 173 -7.24 -21.95 0.39
N ASP A 174 -7.61 -22.83 -0.54
CA ASP A 174 -8.63 -22.55 -1.56
C ASP A 174 -10.07 -22.50 -1.01
N GLY A 175 -10.29 -22.97 0.20
CA GLY A 175 -11.59 -22.91 0.86
C GLY A 175 -11.76 -23.96 1.96
N GLY A 176 -12.73 -23.74 2.83
CA GLY A 176 -12.98 -24.60 3.97
C GLY A 176 -11.89 -24.55 5.05
N ASP A 177 -11.92 -25.55 5.94
CA ASP A 177 -10.82 -25.76 6.89
C ASP A 177 -9.60 -26.29 6.15
N GLY A 178 -8.45 -25.67 6.36
CA GLY A 178 -7.23 -26.07 5.65
C GLY A 178 -5.97 -25.44 6.25
N ILE A 179 -4.84 -25.93 5.78
CA ILE A 179 -3.51 -25.45 6.16
C ILE A 179 -2.69 -25.26 4.89
N ALA A 180 -2.04 -24.10 4.78
CA ALA A 180 -1.07 -23.80 3.73
C ALA A 180 0.35 -23.82 4.30
N TYR A 181 1.32 -24.34 3.53
CA TYR A 181 2.72 -24.45 3.90
C TYR A 181 3.60 -23.79 2.85
N ALA A 182 4.62 -23.06 3.29
CA ALA A 182 5.72 -22.60 2.44
C ALA A 182 7.00 -22.51 3.25
N GLU A 183 8.12 -22.67 2.57
CA GLU A 183 9.43 -22.31 3.10
C GLU A 183 9.69 -20.83 2.84
N ILE A 184 10.16 -20.12 3.85
CA ILE A 184 10.54 -18.70 3.75
C ILE A 184 12.01 -18.54 4.11
N ASP A 185 12.66 -17.58 3.47
CA ASP A 185 14.02 -17.17 3.78
C ASP A 185 14.02 -15.69 4.19
N PRO A 186 14.15 -15.36 5.49
CA PRO A 186 14.22 -13.97 5.95
C PRO A 186 15.37 -13.18 5.32
N ALA A 187 16.45 -13.84 4.90
CA ALA A 187 17.56 -13.18 4.22
C ALA A 187 17.12 -12.60 2.87
N ARG A 188 16.20 -13.26 2.17
CA ARG A 188 15.62 -12.74 0.91
C ARG A 188 14.88 -11.42 1.12
N ALA A 189 14.11 -11.28 2.18
CA ALA A 189 13.46 -10.02 2.53
C ALA A 189 14.49 -8.90 2.76
N ARG A 190 15.55 -9.19 3.53
CA ARG A 190 16.63 -8.23 3.85
C ARG A 190 17.46 -7.83 2.63
N ALA A 191 17.64 -8.75 1.68
CA ALA A 191 18.46 -8.52 0.48
C ALA A 191 17.67 -7.85 -0.66
N ARG A 192 16.36 -7.64 -0.51
CA ARG A 192 15.54 -7.09 -1.57
C ARG A 192 15.94 -5.66 -1.92
N THR A 193 16.29 -5.47 -3.18
CA THR A 193 16.69 -4.17 -3.73
C THR A 193 15.92 -3.86 -5.00
N VAL A 194 15.85 -2.58 -5.32
CA VAL A 194 15.42 -2.09 -6.64
C VAL A 194 16.61 -1.39 -7.26
N TRP A 195 17.07 -1.86 -8.41
CA TRP A 195 18.27 -1.34 -9.09
C TRP A 195 19.53 -1.35 -8.20
N GLY A 196 19.69 -2.40 -7.38
CA GLY A 196 20.84 -2.57 -6.49
C GLY A 196 20.78 -1.83 -5.15
N GLU A 197 19.79 -0.97 -4.95
CA GLU A 197 19.59 -0.23 -3.69
C GLU A 197 18.32 -0.68 -2.96
N PRO A 198 18.35 -0.77 -1.61
CA PRO A 198 17.16 -1.03 -0.82
C PRO A 198 16.10 0.05 -1.03
N ILE A 199 14.91 -0.32 -1.50
CA ILE A 199 13.85 0.65 -1.83
C ILE A 199 13.48 1.56 -0.65
N LEU A 200 13.54 1.06 0.58
CA LEU A 200 13.20 1.85 1.76
C LEU A 200 14.20 2.98 2.03
N LYS A 201 15.45 2.89 1.52
CA LYS A 201 16.44 3.96 1.61
C LYS A 201 16.20 5.10 0.63
N GLN A 202 15.46 4.84 -0.44
CA GLN A 202 15.14 5.84 -1.47
C GLN A 202 13.95 6.72 -1.11
N ARG A 203 13.35 6.49 0.06
CA ARG A 203 12.22 7.30 0.54
C ARG A 203 12.62 8.76 0.74
N ARG A 204 11.69 9.65 0.47
CA ARG A 204 11.82 11.10 0.63
C ARG A 204 10.91 11.58 1.77
N PRO A 205 11.24 11.30 3.06
CA PRO A 205 10.40 11.68 4.20
C PRO A 205 10.11 13.18 4.27
N ASP A 206 11.02 13.99 3.75
CA ASP A 206 10.88 15.44 3.58
C ASP A 206 9.65 15.84 2.74
N LEU A 207 9.20 14.97 1.84
CA LEU A 207 8.04 15.18 0.97
C LEU A 207 6.74 14.56 1.51
N TYR A 208 6.80 13.80 2.62
CA TYR A 208 5.66 13.00 3.11
C TYR A 208 5.04 13.56 4.38
N MET A 209 5.35 14.79 4.78
CA MET A 209 4.86 15.37 6.03
C MET A 209 3.33 15.45 6.10
N GLU A 210 2.67 15.59 4.97
CA GLU A 210 1.21 15.65 4.89
C GLU A 210 0.53 14.36 5.34
N LEU A 211 1.21 13.21 5.21
CA LEU A 211 0.71 11.93 5.72
C LEU A 211 0.57 11.92 7.26
N MET A 212 1.27 12.82 7.95
CA MET A 212 1.19 12.95 9.40
C MET A 212 -0.02 13.77 9.85
N THR A 213 -0.75 14.36 8.92
CA THR A 213 -1.89 15.23 9.21
C THR A 213 -3.19 14.49 8.95
N ASN A 214 -4.03 14.33 9.98
CA ASN A 214 -5.38 13.79 9.79
C ASN A 214 -6.32 14.90 9.32
N THR A 215 -6.42 15.09 8.01
CA THR A 215 -7.25 16.13 7.38
C THR A 215 -8.75 15.87 7.52
N PHE A 216 -9.17 14.68 7.93
CA PHE A 216 -10.57 14.29 8.09
C PHE A 216 -11.07 14.33 9.54
N ALA A 217 -10.15 14.31 10.54
CA ALA A 217 -10.53 14.23 11.96
C ALA A 217 -11.15 15.51 12.48
N TRP A 218 -10.83 16.64 11.88
CA TRP A 218 -11.29 17.95 12.32
C TRP A 218 -11.28 18.95 11.16
N ASN A 219 -12.44 19.42 10.77
CA ASN A 219 -12.58 20.48 9.74
C ASN A 219 -13.49 21.58 10.26
N PRO A 220 -12.97 22.55 11.02
CA PRO A 220 -13.77 23.70 11.46
C PRO A 220 -13.91 24.67 10.28
N GLY A 221 -14.97 24.52 9.52
CA GLY A 221 -15.38 25.52 8.56
C GLY A 221 -14.35 25.82 7.45
N ASP A 222 -13.95 24.79 6.72
CA ASP A 222 -13.02 24.90 5.58
C ASP A 222 -11.57 25.28 5.93
N PHE A 223 -11.14 25.08 7.18
CA PHE A 223 -9.77 25.35 7.58
C PHE A 223 -8.75 24.66 6.64
N PHE A 224 -9.06 23.47 6.15
CA PHE A 224 -8.20 22.74 5.21
C PHE A 224 -8.16 23.32 3.79
N ARG A 225 -8.97 24.31 3.45
CA ARG A 225 -8.75 25.09 2.23
C ARG A 225 -7.39 25.81 2.24
N LEU A 226 -6.85 26.10 3.41
CA LEU A 226 -5.49 26.62 3.54
C LEU A 226 -4.43 25.66 3.02
N TYR A 227 -4.73 24.34 3.01
CA TYR A 227 -3.86 23.30 2.48
C TYR A 227 -4.27 22.81 1.08
N GLY A 228 -5.11 23.58 0.39
CA GLY A 228 -5.55 23.24 -0.97
C GLY A 228 -6.65 22.19 -1.08
N HIS A 229 -7.18 21.69 0.03
CA HIS A 229 -8.30 20.76 0.01
C HIS A 229 -9.60 21.49 -0.38
N ARG A 230 -10.00 21.31 -1.62
CA ARG A 230 -11.26 21.84 -2.16
C ARG A 230 -12.26 20.70 -2.30
N PRO A 231 -13.58 20.97 -2.22
CA PRO A 231 -14.57 20.00 -2.63
C PRO A 231 -14.25 19.54 -4.05
N LEU A 232 -14.24 18.22 -4.28
CA LEU A 232 -14.07 17.69 -5.62
C LEU A 232 -15.27 18.12 -6.48
N PRO A 233 -15.04 18.54 -7.72
CA PRO A 233 -16.16 18.80 -8.64
C PRO A 233 -16.91 17.51 -8.90
N GLU A 234 -18.17 17.62 -9.26
CA GLU A 234 -18.93 16.46 -9.74
C GLU A 234 -18.24 15.86 -10.96
N GLY A 235 -17.85 14.60 -10.83
CA GLY A 235 -17.21 13.88 -11.91
C GLY A 235 -18.25 13.31 -12.89
N ARG A 236 -17.83 13.10 -14.14
CA ARG A 236 -18.60 12.36 -15.15
C ARG A 236 -17.79 11.19 -15.68
N LYS A 237 -18.45 10.25 -16.31
CA LYS A 237 -17.73 9.18 -17.02
C LYS A 237 -16.98 9.77 -18.21
N ALA A 238 -15.72 9.38 -18.37
CA ALA A 238 -14.86 9.75 -19.47
C ALA A 238 -14.21 8.49 -20.06
N LYS A 239 -13.96 8.48 -21.36
CA LYS A 239 -13.13 7.46 -22.01
C LYS A 239 -11.68 7.90 -21.90
N VAL A 240 -10.83 7.02 -21.35
CA VAL A 240 -9.40 7.27 -21.19
C VAL A 240 -8.61 6.24 -21.96
N ALA A 241 -7.41 6.61 -22.42
CA ALA A 241 -6.52 5.73 -23.16
C ALA A 241 -5.09 5.81 -22.61
N VAL A 242 -4.35 4.73 -22.78
CA VAL A 242 -2.90 4.68 -22.60
C VAL A 242 -2.26 4.39 -23.96
N ALA A 243 -1.11 5.01 -24.22
CA ALA A 243 -0.35 4.82 -25.43
C ALA A 243 1.00 4.18 -25.08
N GLU A 244 1.43 3.21 -25.89
CA GLU A 244 2.80 2.71 -25.90
C GLU A 244 3.52 3.27 -27.11
N MET A 245 4.75 3.73 -26.91
CA MET A 245 5.63 4.16 -28.01
C MET A 245 7.08 3.95 -27.60
N GLU A 246 7.97 3.85 -28.57
CA GLU A 246 9.41 3.84 -28.38
C GLU A 246 9.95 5.26 -28.69
N PRO A 247 10.24 6.08 -27.64
CA PRO A 247 10.73 7.42 -27.86
C PRO A 247 12.20 7.41 -28.32
N VAL A 248 12.52 8.32 -29.23
CA VAL A 248 13.89 8.57 -29.71
C VAL A 248 14.44 9.87 -29.10
N ASP A 249 15.76 10.09 -29.17
CA ASP A 249 16.40 11.32 -28.69
C ASP A 249 16.22 12.52 -29.66
N ASP A 250 15.01 12.68 -30.18
CA ASP A 250 14.56 13.79 -31.00
C ASP A 250 13.15 14.21 -30.60
N PRO A 251 12.99 15.28 -29.80
CA PRO A 251 11.69 15.75 -29.39
C PRO A 251 10.70 16.06 -30.52
N ALA A 252 11.22 16.50 -31.68
CA ALA A 252 10.36 16.80 -32.82
C ALA A 252 9.83 15.53 -33.49
N ALA A 253 10.63 14.47 -33.55
CA ALA A 253 10.19 13.16 -34.04
C ALA A 253 9.17 12.54 -33.08
N ASN A 254 9.44 12.54 -31.80
CA ASN A 254 8.52 12.02 -30.77
C ASN A 254 7.19 12.77 -30.78
N LEU A 255 7.22 14.09 -30.91
CA LEU A 255 6.01 14.91 -30.99
C LEU A 255 5.13 14.53 -32.19
N ARG A 256 5.73 14.21 -33.37
CA ARG A 256 4.97 13.72 -34.54
C ARG A 256 4.28 12.38 -34.22
N THR A 257 5.02 11.44 -33.62
CA THR A 257 4.45 10.16 -33.17
C THR A 257 3.32 10.34 -32.16
N ILE A 258 3.51 11.21 -31.16
CA ILE A 258 2.47 11.56 -30.21
C ILE A 258 1.23 12.12 -30.88
N ALA A 259 1.40 13.02 -31.86
CA ALA A 259 0.29 13.61 -32.61
C ALA A 259 -0.49 12.59 -33.45
N GLU A 260 0.19 11.66 -34.09
CA GLU A 260 -0.44 10.58 -34.87
C GLU A 260 -1.25 9.64 -33.97
N ILE A 261 -0.65 9.16 -32.87
CA ILE A 261 -1.31 8.30 -31.91
C ILE A 261 -2.50 9.04 -31.25
N ALA A 262 -2.30 10.29 -30.83
CA ALA A 262 -3.36 11.06 -30.19
C ALA A 262 -4.55 11.28 -31.12
N LYS A 263 -4.31 11.54 -32.39
CA LYS A 263 -5.35 11.70 -33.41
C LYS A 263 -6.16 10.42 -33.61
N GLU A 264 -5.49 9.28 -33.70
CA GLU A 264 -6.16 7.97 -33.85
C GLU A 264 -7.05 7.67 -32.62
N ILE A 265 -6.49 7.83 -31.43
CA ILE A 265 -7.19 7.53 -30.17
C ILE A 265 -8.35 8.53 -29.92
N ALA A 266 -8.19 9.79 -30.30
CA ALA A 266 -9.26 10.78 -30.18
C ALA A 266 -10.45 10.44 -31.07
N LEU A 267 -10.23 9.86 -32.26
CA LEU A 267 -11.32 9.39 -33.13
C LEU A 267 -12.15 8.27 -32.50
N GLU A 268 -11.54 7.48 -31.61
CA GLU A 268 -12.22 6.48 -30.81
C GLU A 268 -12.98 7.08 -29.60
N GLY A 269 -12.94 8.40 -29.46
CA GLY A 269 -13.67 9.15 -28.42
C GLY A 269 -12.98 9.18 -27.05
N ALA A 270 -11.68 8.96 -26.99
CA ALA A 270 -10.94 9.19 -25.74
C ALA A 270 -10.78 10.69 -25.47
N GLU A 271 -10.89 11.06 -24.20
CA GLU A 271 -10.82 12.43 -23.73
C GLU A 271 -9.52 12.73 -22.95
N LEU A 272 -8.82 11.68 -22.51
CA LEU A 272 -7.51 11.74 -21.88
C LEU A 272 -6.64 10.63 -22.41
N ILE A 273 -5.41 10.96 -22.80
CA ILE A 273 -4.41 9.99 -23.26
C ILE A 273 -3.15 10.15 -22.42
N VAL A 274 -2.61 9.04 -21.92
CA VAL A 274 -1.37 9.00 -21.14
C VAL A 274 -0.28 8.33 -21.96
N PHE A 275 0.81 9.04 -22.18
CA PHE A 275 2.04 8.59 -22.84
C PHE A 275 3.10 8.20 -21.81
N PRO A 276 4.12 7.41 -22.21
CA PRO A 276 5.16 6.93 -21.31
C PRO A 276 6.03 8.05 -20.69
N GLU A 277 6.82 7.64 -19.68
CA GLU A 277 7.95 8.42 -19.16
C GLU A 277 8.89 8.83 -20.31
N LEU A 278 9.34 10.09 -20.29
CA LEU A 278 10.23 10.68 -21.30
C LEU A 278 9.78 10.50 -22.76
N ALA A 279 8.47 10.28 -22.98
CA ALA A 279 7.88 10.09 -24.30
C ALA A 279 8.21 11.24 -25.28
N LEU A 280 8.34 12.47 -24.76
CA LEU A 280 8.63 13.63 -25.61
C LEU A 280 10.14 13.78 -25.93
N THR A 281 11.04 13.41 -25.02
CA THR A 281 12.46 13.76 -25.11
C THR A 281 13.41 12.59 -25.32
N GLY A 282 12.94 11.34 -25.09
CA GLY A 282 13.79 10.16 -25.10
C GLY A 282 14.59 9.97 -23.81
N LEU A 283 15.15 8.77 -23.64
CA LEU A 283 15.80 8.33 -22.41
C LEU A 283 17.35 8.33 -22.52
N SER A 284 17.92 8.15 -23.71
CA SER A 284 19.35 7.87 -23.84
C SER A 284 20.22 9.09 -23.50
N ARG A 285 19.73 10.30 -23.75
CA ARG A 285 20.48 11.56 -23.52
C ARG A 285 19.59 12.66 -22.94
N PRO A 286 18.96 12.43 -21.78
CA PRO A 286 17.92 13.34 -21.27
C PRO A 286 18.46 14.76 -21.02
N ALA A 287 19.72 14.91 -20.62
CA ALA A 287 20.34 16.23 -20.39
C ALA A 287 20.53 17.03 -21.70
N GLU A 288 20.72 16.36 -22.85
CA GLU A 288 20.88 17.02 -24.15
C GLU A 288 19.53 17.37 -24.78
N THR A 289 18.52 16.52 -24.57
CA THR A 289 17.17 16.68 -25.12
C THR A 289 16.21 17.44 -24.22
N ALA A 290 16.64 17.79 -23.00
CA ALA A 290 15.83 18.52 -22.02
C ALA A 290 15.34 19.87 -22.56
N VAL A 291 14.07 20.16 -22.36
CA VAL A 291 13.37 21.35 -22.86
C VAL A 291 12.72 22.13 -21.71
N ALA A 292 12.68 23.44 -21.83
CA ALA A 292 11.94 24.27 -20.87
C ALA A 292 10.42 24.12 -21.06
N THR A 293 9.64 24.43 -20.02
CA THR A 293 8.18 24.30 -20.04
C THR A 293 7.48 25.21 -21.06
N ASP A 294 8.12 26.27 -21.48
CA ASP A 294 7.67 27.20 -22.53
C ASP A 294 8.30 26.95 -23.92
N ALA A 295 9.13 25.90 -24.03
CA ALA A 295 9.81 25.55 -25.28
C ALA A 295 8.84 25.05 -26.37
N PRO A 296 9.24 25.17 -27.65
CA PRO A 296 8.39 24.77 -28.78
C PRO A 296 7.77 23.38 -28.67
N PRO A 297 8.46 22.32 -28.21
CA PRO A 297 7.84 20.99 -28.08
C PRO A 297 6.61 20.98 -27.16
N LEU A 298 6.66 21.68 -26.02
CA LEU A 298 5.53 21.78 -25.08
C LEU A 298 4.38 22.62 -25.68
N VAL A 299 4.71 23.71 -26.36
CA VAL A 299 3.72 24.55 -27.05
C VAL A 299 3.02 23.74 -28.16
N HIS A 300 3.75 22.89 -28.88
CA HIS A 300 3.13 22.03 -29.89
C HIS A 300 2.28 20.93 -29.29
N LEU A 301 2.70 20.31 -28.18
CA LEU A 301 1.88 19.34 -27.45
C LEU A 301 0.55 19.95 -27.01
N GLN A 302 0.60 21.18 -26.48
CA GLN A 302 -0.60 21.96 -26.13
C GLN A 302 -1.52 22.17 -27.32
N ARG A 303 -0.96 22.51 -28.50
CA ARG A 303 -1.77 22.70 -29.73
C ARG A 303 -2.45 21.40 -30.12
N ILE A 304 -1.76 20.26 -30.06
CA ILE A 304 -2.36 18.95 -30.32
C ILE A 304 -3.54 18.70 -29.41
N ALA A 305 -3.39 18.97 -28.11
CA ALA A 305 -4.47 18.83 -27.14
C ALA A 305 -5.67 19.76 -27.47
N ALA A 306 -5.39 20.99 -27.83
CA ALA A 306 -6.41 21.98 -28.22
C ALA A 306 -7.14 21.59 -29.53
N ASP A 307 -6.39 21.23 -30.57
CA ASP A 307 -6.96 20.87 -31.88
C ASP A 307 -7.83 19.61 -31.83
N LEU A 308 -7.50 18.68 -30.95
CA LEU A 308 -8.25 17.44 -30.75
C LEU A 308 -9.34 17.55 -29.65
N GLY A 309 -9.32 18.61 -28.84
CA GLY A 309 -10.25 18.81 -27.74
C GLY A 309 -10.09 17.81 -26.60
N ILE A 310 -8.85 17.32 -26.33
CA ILE A 310 -8.52 16.27 -25.37
C ILE A 310 -7.43 16.70 -24.40
N TYR A 311 -7.23 15.88 -23.35
CA TYR A 311 -6.10 16.01 -22.44
C TYR A 311 -5.00 15.02 -22.79
N LEU A 312 -3.74 15.47 -22.73
CA LEU A 312 -2.55 14.66 -22.97
C LEU A 312 -1.63 14.74 -21.75
N VAL A 313 -1.21 13.57 -21.25
CA VAL A 313 -0.12 13.46 -20.29
C VAL A 313 1.09 12.87 -21.00
N ALA A 314 2.23 13.53 -20.94
CA ALA A 314 3.47 13.04 -21.54
C ALA A 314 4.68 13.31 -20.63
N GLY A 315 5.55 12.30 -20.47
CA GLY A 315 6.82 12.46 -19.78
C GLY A 315 7.85 13.20 -20.63
N PHE A 316 8.69 14.03 -19.99
CA PHE A 316 9.75 14.77 -20.67
C PHE A 316 10.92 15.09 -19.71
N ALA A 317 12.11 15.25 -20.27
CA ALA A 317 13.23 15.84 -19.56
C ALA A 317 13.03 17.36 -19.54
N GLU A 318 12.83 17.93 -18.35
CA GLU A 318 12.61 19.35 -18.13
C GLU A 318 13.93 20.04 -17.85
N ARG A 319 14.12 21.22 -18.45
CA ARG A 319 15.24 22.11 -18.15
C ARG A 319 14.73 23.37 -17.44
N ASP A 320 15.27 23.61 -16.25
CA ASP A 320 15.07 24.84 -15.50
C ASP A 320 16.45 25.42 -15.13
N GLY A 321 16.87 26.44 -15.86
CA GLY A 321 18.24 26.97 -15.78
C GLY A 321 19.28 25.88 -16.06
N ASP A 322 20.17 25.63 -15.09
CA ASP A 322 21.21 24.60 -15.18
C ASP A 322 20.71 23.20 -14.69
N ALA A 323 19.52 23.13 -14.11
CA ALA A 323 18.96 21.89 -13.60
C ALA A 323 18.17 21.13 -14.68
N CYS A 324 18.17 19.82 -14.56
CA CYS A 324 17.34 18.92 -15.36
C CYS A 324 16.49 18.06 -14.43
N TYR A 325 15.22 17.93 -14.77
CA TYR A 325 14.26 17.14 -14.04
C TYR A 325 13.61 16.09 -14.94
N ASN A 326 13.17 14.99 -14.36
CA ASN A 326 12.30 14.05 -15.03
C ASN A 326 10.87 14.44 -14.67
N SER A 327 10.15 15.00 -15.62
CA SER A 327 8.86 15.65 -15.40
C SER A 327 7.76 15.05 -16.28
N ALA A 328 6.52 15.24 -15.89
CA ALA A 328 5.35 14.97 -16.70
C ALA A 328 4.54 16.24 -16.89
N VAL A 329 4.03 16.46 -18.09
CA VAL A 329 3.13 17.58 -18.41
C VAL A 329 1.72 17.09 -18.63
N LEU A 330 0.74 17.80 -18.09
CA LEU A 330 -0.66 17.68 -18.45
C LEU A 330 -1.04 18.87 -19.34
N ALA A 331 -1.28 18.59 -20.62
CA ALA A 331 -1.77 19.56 -21.61
C ALA A 331 -3.27 19.31 -21.85
N GLY A 332 -4.05 20.36 -21.85
CA GLY A 332 -5.49 20.31 -22.12
C GLY A 332 -5.90 21.28 -23.25
N PRO A 333 -7.19 21.28 -23.64
CA PRO A 333 -7.70 22.14 -24.69
C PRO A 333 -7.45 23.64 -24.43
N GLU A 334 -7.45 24.05 -23.17
CA GLU A 334 -7.28 25.46 -22.76
C GLU A 334 -5.80 25.84 -22.52
N GLY A 335 -4.87 24.88 -22.54
CA GLY A 335 -3.45 25.11 -22.29
C GLY A 335 -2.75 24.03 -21.48
N ILE A 336 -1.55 24.34 -21.01
CA ILE A 336 -0.85 23.54 -20.03
C ILE A 336 -1.57 23.68 -18.67
N VAL A 337 -2.02 22.55 -18.14
CA VAL A 337 -2.72 22.48 -16.84
C VAL A 337 -1.70 22.47 -15.69
N GLY A 338 -0.57 21.79 -15.90
CA GLY A 338 0.52 21.70 -14.94
C GLY A 338 1.64 20.75 -15.38
N THR A 339 2.72 20.81 -14.64
CA THR A 339 3.90 19.93 -14.72
C THR A 339 4.23 19.38 -13.34
#